data_a5935c8c9aaa4922163e477fd369fb49
#
_entry.id   a5935c8c9aaa4922163e477fd369fb49
#
_cell.length_a   1.000
_cell.length_b   1.000
_cell.length_c   1.000
_cell.angle_alpha   90.00
_cell.angle_beta   90.00
_cell.angle_gamma   90.00
#
_symmetry.space_group_name_H-M   'P 1'
#
loop_
_entity.id
_entity.type
_entity.pdbx_description
1 polymer ?
#
loop_
_entity_poly.entity_id
_entity_poly.type
_entity_poly.pdbx_seq_one_letter_code
_entity_poly.pdbx_strand_id
1 'polypeptide(L)'
;LPELDLSDDVKKQKLNYAEPLPKAELKDGKSVITGRLLDYEKHYALPFSCRTCDLLTAKFEDTEIKVNEDGTFRTEIELCAPTTVSFSVGRDIYFDVFLVPGGELDMAVNLRELSRSESKLLKGKRAGGKKVYFSGTMAALNDEMITDDEHLMDVWGMVHWNMNDLYNMTAGQYKAYWLKKI
;
A
#
# COMPACT_ATOMS: atom_id res chain seq x y z
N LEU A 1 -14.69 17.43 -11.42
CA LEU A 1 -15.24 16.51 -10.43
C LEU A 1 -15.31 17.25 -9.10
N PRO A 2 -16.38 17.10 -8.29
CA PRO A 2 -16.43 17.71 -6.97
C PRO A 2 -15.25 17.22 -6.12
N GLU A 3 -14.73 18.08 -5.24
CA GLU A 3 -13.73 17.68 -4.25
C GLU A 3 -14.27 16.53 -3.42
N LEU A 4 -13.37 15.59 -3.09
CA LEU A 4 -13.70 14.48 -2.21
C LEU A 4 -13.94 15.05 -0.81
N ASP A 5 -15.12 14.84 -0.26
CA ASP A 5 -15.41 15.25 1.12
C ASP A 5 -14.74 14.26 2.08
N LEU A 6 -13.50 14.58 2.45
CA LEU A 6 -12.79 13.86 3.48
C LEU A 6 -13.33 14.31 4.85
N SER A 7 -13.76 13.37 5.66
CA SER A 7 -14.13 13.66 7.05
C SER A 7 -12.94 14.35 7.76
N ASP A 8 -13.27 15.24 8.69
CA ASP A 8 -12.26 16.00 9.44
C ASP A 8 -11.25 15.11 10.16
N ASP A 9 -11.65 13.90 10.53
CA ASP A 9 -10.81 12.92 11.20
C ASP A 9 -9.67 12.41 10.28
N VAL A 10 -9.98 12.18 9.00
CA VAL A 10 -8.99 11.78 7.99
C VAL A 10 -8.01 12.92 7.69
N LYS A 11 -8.51 14.18 7.66
CA LYS A 11 -7.66 15.37 7.41
C LYS A 11 -6.72 15.69 8.56
N LYS A 12 -7.06 15.31 9.79
CA LYS A 12 -6.32 15.66 11.02
C LYS A 12 -5.41 14.54 11.54
N GLN A 13 -5.28 13.43 10.82
CA GLN A 13 -4.41 12.32 11.24
C GLN A 13 -2.97 12.79 11.41
N LYS A 14 -2.45 12.66 12.63
CA LYS A 14 -1.04 12.89 12.93
C LYS A 14 -0.31 11.56 12.82
N LEU A 15 0.52 11.43 11.81
CA LEU A 15 1.38 10.28 11.63
C LEU A 15 2.61 10.38 12.54
N ASN A 16 2.97 9.29 13.19
CA ASN A 16 4.16 9.19 14.03
C ASN A 16 5.33 8.57 13.25
N TYR A 17 6.08 9.38 12.55
CA TYR A 17 7.26 8.93 11.80
C TYR A 17 8.45 8.49 12.70
N ALA A 18 8.34 8.66 14.02
CA ALA A 18 9.32 8.15 14.97
C ALA A 18 8.92 6.79 15.57
N GLU A 19 7.84 6.18 15.10
CA GLU A 19 7.43 4.85 15.52
C GLU A 19 8.51 3.82 15.12
N PRO A 20 9.06 3.05 16.10
CA PRO A 20 10.11 2.09 15.77
C PRO A 20 9.54 0.92 14.97
N LEU A 21 10.32 0.41 14.03
CA LEU A 21 9.97 -0.82 13.35
C LEU A 21 9.83 -1.98 14.34
N PRO A 22 8.86 -2.88 14.14
CA PRO A 22 8.68 -4.05 14.99
C PRO A 22 9.89 -4.97 14.87
N LYS A 23 10.17 -5.71 15.93
CA LYS A 23 11.20 -6.75 15.88
C LYS A 23 10.80 -7.81 14.87
N ALA A 24 11.77 -8.28 14.09
CA ALA A 24 11.62 -9.42 13.20
C ALA A 24 11.60 -10.72 14.02
N GLU A 25 10.46 -11.05 14.59
CA GLU A 25 10.25 -12.27 15.39
C GLU A 25 8.97 -12.97 14.97
N LEU A 26 8.98 -14.29 15.07
CA LEU A 26 7.76 -15.09 14.87
C LEU A 26 6.87 -14.93 16.11
N LYS A 27 5.67 -14.45 15.89
CA LYS A 27 4.67 -14.23 16.92
C LYS A 27 3.29 -14.32 16.31
N ASP A 28 2.53 -15.30 16.67
CA ASP A 28 1.15 -15.43 16.21
C ASP A 28 0.27 -14.31 16.77
N GLY A 29 -0.58 -13.78 15.93
CA GLY A 29 -1.54 -12.77 16.32
C GLY A 29 -2.43 -12.32 15.16
N LYS A 30 -3.56 -11.71 15.51
CA LYS A 30 -4.47 -11.13 14.52
C LYS A 30 -4.18 -9.65 14.37
N SER A 31 -4.02 -9.19 13.14
CA SER A 31 -4.09 -7.77 12.82
C SER A 31 -5.53 -7.41 12.48
N VAL A 32 -6.04 -6.36 13.10
CA VAL A 32 -7.40 -5.84 12.85
C VAL A 32 -7.30 -4.67 11.92
N ILE A 33 -7.97 -4.77 10.78
CA ILE A 33 -8.03 -3.69 9.79
C ILE A 33 -9.46 -3.20 9.70
N THR A 34 -9.64 -1.91 9.96
CA THR A 34 -10.89 -1.19 9.74
C THR A 34 -10.70 -0.16 8.64
N GLY A 35 -11.77 0.33 8.07
CA GLY A 35 -11.64 1.44 7.16
C GLY A 35 -12.87 1.73 6.33
N ARG A 36 -12.65 2.59 5.34
CA ARG A 36 -13.69 3.02 4.40
C ARG A 36 -13.14 3.16 3.00
N LEU A 37 -13.92 2.73 2.03
CA LEU A 37 -13.71 3.05 0.61
C LEU A 37 -14.37 4.41 0.32
N LEU A 38 -13.57 5.41 -0.03
CA LEU A 38 -14.07 6.73 -0.41
C LEU A 38 -14.53 6.71 -1.87
N ASP A 39 -15.57 7.44 -2.21
CA ASP A 39 -16.28 7.39 -3.50
C ASP A 39 -16.85 5.98 -3.81
N TYR A 40 -17.21 5.24 -2.77
CA TYR A 40 -17.84 3.93 -2.93
C TYR A 40 -19.30 4.07 -3.36
N GLU A 41 -19.61 3.45 -4.50
CA GLU A 41 -20.99 3.32 -4.97
C GLU A 41 -21.35 1.83 -5.06
N LYS A 42 -22.36 1.39 -4.32
CA LYS A 42 -22.80 -0.01 -4.27
C LYS A 42 -23.08 -0.62 -5.66
N HIS A 43 -23.52 0.19 -6.62
CA HIS A 43 -23.83 -0.28 -7.98
C HIS A 43 -22.59 -0.66 -8.79
N TYR A 44 -21.43 -0.14 -8.39
CA TYR A 44 -20.13 -0.43 -9.01
C TYR A 44 -19.22 -1.17 -8.04
N ALA A 45 -19.83 -1.90 -7.07
CA ALA A 45 -19.09 -2.62 -6.04
C ALA A 45 -18.07 -3.56 -6.71
N LEU A 46 -16.81 -3.16 -6.66
CA LEU A 46 -15.69 -4.00 -7.06
C LEU A 46 -15.36 -4.94 -5.90
N PRO A 47 -14.98 -6.20 -6.17
CA PRO A 47 -14.50 -7.07 -5.12
C PRO A 47 -13.30 -6.42 -4.41
N PHE A 48 -13.34 -6.44 -3.09
CA PHE A 48 -12.25 -5.97 -2.25
C PHE A 48 -11.67 -7.18 -1.53
N SER A 49 -10.39 -7.41 -1.66
CA SER A 49 -9.72 -8.56 -1.07
C SER A 49 -8.30 -8.22 -0.63
N CYS A 50 -7.73 -9.10 0.18
CA CYS A 50 -6.32 -9.05 0.50
C CYS A 50 -5.68 -10.42 0.24
N ARG A 51 -4.39 -10.39 -0.10
CA ARG A 51 -3.53 -11.56 -0.31
C ARG A 51 -2.44 -11.59 0.73
N THR A 52 -2.41 -12.68 1.49
CA THR A 52 -1.34 -12.98 2.44
C THR A 52 -0.43 -14.06 1.86
N CYS A 53 0.83 -14.06 2.32
CA CYS A 53 1.78 -15.14 2.07
C CYS A 53 2.12 -15.80 3.40
N ASP A 54 1.85 -17.08 3.52
CA ASP A 54 2.35 -17.88 4.66
C ASP A 54 3.86 -18.01 4.54
N LEU A 55 4.59 -17.41 5.47
CA LEU A 55 6.05 -17.35 5.46
C LEU A 55 6.70 -18.73 5.61
N LEU A 56 6.01 -19.72 6.20
CA LEU A 56 6.55 -21.06 6.42
C LEU A 56 6.35 -21.97 5.22
N THR A 57 5.21 -21.84 4.55
CA THR A 57 4.83 -22.72 3.42
C THR A 57 4.94 -22.06 2.07
N ALA A 58 5.19 -20.74 2.02
CA ALA A 58 5.18 -19.90 0.83
C ALA A 58 3.86 -19.99 0.02
N LYS A 59 2.77 -20.33 0.68
CA LYS A 59 1.45 -20.37 0.06
C LYS A 59 0.78 -19.01 0.15
N PHE A 60 0.12 -18.63 -0.94
CA PHE A 60 -0.71 -17.44 -0.97
C PHE A 60 -2.16 -17.79 -0.65
N GLU A 61 -2.79 -16.94 0.13
CA GLU A 61 -4.21 -17.03 0.47
C GLU A 61 -4.90 -15.71 0.16
N ASP A 62 -5.97 -15.78 -0.63
CA ASP A 62 -6.81 -14.63 -0.95
C ASP A 62 -8.03 -14.63 -0.02
N THR A 63 -8.22 -13.53 0.69
CA THR A 63 -9.37 -13.33 1.60
C THR A 63 -10.23 -12.20 1.07
N GLU A 64 -11.50 -12.49 0.77
CA GLU A 64 -12.47 -11.47 0.41
C GLU A 64 -12.89 -10.64 1.62
N ILE A 65 -12.89 -9.32 1.46
CA ILE A 65 -13.26 -8.36 2.50
C ILE A 65 -14.66 -7.85 2.22
N LYS A 66 -15.58 -8.10 3.15
CA LYS A 66 -16.95 -7.62 3.05
C LYS A 66 -17.01 -6.11 3.28
N VAL A 67 -17.48 -5.40 2.28
CA VAL A 67 -17.73 -3.94 2.35
C VAL A 67 -19.23 -3.71 2.63
N ASN A 68 -19.53 -2.86 3.60
CA ASN A 68 -20.88 -2.44 3.93
C ASN A 68 -21.45 -1.46 2.88
N GLU A 69 -22.75 -1.19 2.94
CA GLU A 69 -23.43 -0.30 1.99
C GLU A 69 -22.89 1.15 2.01
N ASP A 70 -22.37 1.58 3.14
CA ASP A 70 -21.76 2.90 3.34
C ASP A 70 -20.26 2.95 2.98
N GLY A 71 -19.71 1.87 2.42
CA GLY A 71 -18.32 1.74 2.05
C GLY A 71 -17.39 1.37 3.19
N THR A 72 -17.89 1.21 4.43
CA THR A 72 -17.05 0.78 5.56
C THR A 72 -16.76 -0.71 5.50
N PHE A 73 -15.62 -1.12 6.08
CA PHE A 73 -15.24 -2.52 6.20
C PHE A 73 -14.45 -2.77 7.49
N ARG A 74 -14.45 -4.04 7.89
CA ARG A 74 -13.61 -4.57 8.97
C ARG A 74 -13.17 -5.98 8.60
N THR A 75 -11.90 -6.26 8.74
CA THR A 75 -11.35 -7.61 8.56
C THR A 75 -10.30 -7.90 9.62
N GLU A 76 -10.05 -9.19 9.84
CA GLU A 76 -8.99 -9.68 10.73
C GLU A 76 -8.10 -10.62 9.92
N ILE A 77 -6.81 -10.39 9.97
CA ILE A 77 -5.81 -11.19 9.25
C ILE A 77 -4.91 -11.87 10.27
N GLU A 78 -4.83 -13.18 10.20
CA GLU A 78 -3.91 -13.97 11.03
C GLU A 78 -2.49 -13.87 10.48
N LEU A 79 -1.56 -13.48 11.34
CA LEU A 79 -0.17 -13.29 10.99
C LEU A 79 0.72 -14.01 11.99
N CYS A 80 1.83 -14.59 11.53
CA CYS A 80 2.86 -15.19 12.37
C CYS A 80 4.12 -14.31 12.51
N ALA A 81 4.18 -13.19 11.80
CA ALA A 81 5.25 -12.19 11.87
C ALA A 81 4.79 -10.86 11.27
N PRO A 82 5.48 -9.74 11.54
CA PRO A 82 5.31 -8.52 10.77
C PRO A 82 5.54 -8.78 9.27
N THR A 83 4.60 -8.38 8.42
CA THR A 83 4.66 -8.68 6.98
C THR A 83 3.86 -7.69 6.16
N THR A 84 4.19 -7.63 4.88
CA THR A 84 3.41 -6.88 3.89
C THR A 84 2.28 -7.75 3.34
N VAL A 85 1.09 -7.17 3.26
CA VAL A 85 -0.12 -7.79 2.72
C VAL A 85 -0.61 -6.97 1.55
N SER A 86 -0.84 -7.60 0.41
CA SER A 86 -1.34 -6.93 -0.80
C SER A 86 -2.87 -6.85 -0.76
N PHE A 87 -3.40 -5.63 -0.81
CA PHE A 87 -4.84 -5.37 -0.97
C PHE A 87 -5.16 -5.13 -2.44
N SER A 88 -6.35 -5.57 -2.86
CA SER A 88 -6.83 -5.36 -4.23
C SER A 88 -8.26 -4.86 -4.26
N VAL A 89 -8.52 -3.92 -5.16
CA VAL A 89 -9.87 -3.44 -5.49
C VAL A 89 -10.14 -3.76 -6.95
N GLY A 90 -11.11 -4.64 -7.19
CA GLY A 90 -11.33 -5.18 -8.52
C GLY A 90 -10.18 -6.10 -8.96
N ARG A 91 -9.81 -6.01 -10.26
CA ARG A 91 -8.79 -6.88 -10.86
C ARG A 91 -7.44 -6.21 -11.05
N ASP A 92 -7.42 -4.90 -11.11
CA ASP A 92 -6.26 -4.16 -11.63
C ASP A 92 -5.69 -3.13 -10.66
N ILE A 93 -6.33 -2.93 -9.50
CA ILE A 93 -5.89 -1.95 -8.49
C ILE A 93 -5.33 -2.69 -7.31
N TYR A 94 -4.03 -2.48 -7.04
CA TYR A 94 -3.31 -3.11 -5.94
C TYR A 94 -2.59 -2.05 -5.11
N PHE A 95 -2.47 -2.31 -3.81
CA PHE A 95 -1.61 -1.55 -2.91
C PHE A 95 -1.19 -2.43 -1.75
N ASP A 96 0.02 -2.20 -1.29
CA ASP A 96 0.62 -2.99 -0.23
C ASP A 96 0.51 -2.28 1.13
N VAL A 97 0.27 -3.06 2.17
CA VAL A 97 0.10 -2.58 3.55
C VAL A 97 0.94 -3.44 4.49
N PHE A 98 1.79 -2.79 5.27
CA PHE A 98 2.59 -3.45 6.29
C PHE A 98 1.76 -3.64 7.57
N LEU A 99 1.65 -4.88 8.00
CA LEU A 99 0.85 -5.28 9.17
C LEU A 99 1.73 -5.99 10.20
N VAL A 100 1.32 -5.86 11.46
CA VAL A 100 1.99 -6.53 12.58
C VAL A 100 0.99 -7.38 13.38
N PRO A 101 1.40 -8.55 13.90
CA PRO A 101 0.54 -9.37 14.76
C PRO A 101 0.08 -8.60 16.00
N GLY A 102 -1.22 -8.54 16.24
CA GLY A 102 -1.83 -7.79 17.34
C GLY A 102 -1.97 -6.29 17.07
N GLY A 103 -1.65 -5.81 15.85
CA GLY A 103 -1.81 -4.42 15.46
C GLY A 103 -3.25 -4.07 15.09
N GLU A 104 -3.57 -2.79 15.20
CA GLU A 104 -4.82 -2.21 14.72
C GLU A 104 -4.52 -1.08 13.74
N LEU A 105 -5.04 -1.19 12.52
CA LEU A 105 -4.85 -0.21 11.46
C LEU A 105 -6.21 0.22 10.91
N ASP A 106 -6.40 1.53 10.80
CA ASP A 106 -7.55 2.10 10.11
C ASP A 106 -7.08 2.77 8.82
N MET A 107 -7.84 2.57 7.72
CA MET A 107 -7.48 3.13 6.43
C MET A 107 -8.69 3.68 5.66
N ALA A 108 -8.53 4.88 5.08
CA ALA A 108 -9.48 5.42 4.14
C ALA A 108 -8.90 5.34 2.72
N VAL A 109 -9.48 4.47 1.90
CA VAL A 109 -9.01 4.13 0.56
C VAL A 109 -9.68 5.02 -0.47
N ASN A 110 -8.93 5.87 -1.16
CA ASN A 110 -9.45 6.78 -2.16
C ASN A 110 -9.52 6.09 -3.53
N LEU A 111 -10.67 5.50 -3.84
CA LEU A 111 -10.89 4.75 -5.08
C LEU A 111 -10.66 5.60 -6.33
N ARG A 112 -10.96 6.90 -6.26
CA ARG A 112 -10.78 7.83 -7.38
C ARG A 112 -9.30 8.01 -7.72
N GLU A 113 -8.47 8.24 -6.71
CA GLU A 113 -7.03 8.46 -6.94
C GLU A 113 -6.31 7.15 -7.31
N LEU A 114 -6.68 6.04 -6.69
CA LEU A 114 -6.19 4.71 -7.08
C LEU A 114 -6.53 4.39 -8.54
N SER A 115 -7.79 4.56 -8.94
CA SER A 115 -8.22 4.31 -10.33
C SER A 115 -7.51 5.22 -11.34
N ARG A 116 -7.19 6.46 -10.94
CA ARG A 116 -6.44 7.40 -11.80
C ARG A 116 -5.00 7.01 -11.99
N SER A 117 -4.34 6.53 -10.92
CA SER A 117 -2.93 6.11 -11.00
C SER A 117 -2.74 4.93 -11.95
N GLU A 118 -3.71 4.02 -12.01
CA GLU A 118 -3.69 2.83 -12.87
C GLU A 118 -4.19 3.09 -14.30
N SER A 119 -4.86 4.22 -14.54
CA SER A 119 -5.44 4.52 -15.85
C SER A 119 -4.38 4.88 -16.89
N LYS A 120 -4.24 4.06 -17.94
CA LYS A 120 -3.35 4.31 -19.07
C LYS A 120 -3.67 5.63 -19.80
N LEU A 121 -4.93 6.08 -19.76
CA LEU A 121 -5.38 7.32 -20.40
C LEU A 121 -5.03 8.58 -19.60
N LEU A 122 -4.86 8.42 -18.29
CA LEU A 122 -4.56 9.52 -17.36
C LEU A 122 -3.10 9.54 -16.92
N LYS A 123 -2.31 8.54 -17.35
CA LYS A 123 -0.88 8.41 -17.08
C LYS A 123 -0.16 9.67 -17.57
N GLY A 124 0.38 10.45 -16.63
CA GLY A 124 1.03 11.75 -16.89
C GLY A 124 0.22 12.98 -16.46
N LYS A 125 -1.08 12.85 -16.17
CA LYS A 125 -1.80 13.84 -15.37
C LYS A 125 -1.73 13.38 -13.93
N ARG A 126 -0.71 13.84 -13.20
CA ARG A 126 -0.52 13.47 -11.79
C ARG A 126 -1.84 13.57 -11.04
N ALA A 127 -2.26 12.45 -10.45
CA ALA A 127 -3.27 12.43 -9.44
C ALA A 127 -2.80 13.38 -8.32
N GLY A 128 -3.57 14.40 -8.01
CA GLY A 128 -3.15 15.42 -7.03
C GLY A 128 -3.49 15.03 -5.59
N GLY A 129 -4.10 13.86 -5.38
CA GLY A 129 -4.62 13.43 -4.10
C GLY A 129 -3.92 12.19 -3.56
N LYS A 130 -4.00 12.01 -2.26
CA LYS A 130 -3.47 10.85 -1.56
C LYS A 130 -4.32 9.60 -1.86
N LYS A 131 -3.68 8.47 -2.15
CA LYS A 131 -4.33 7.21 -2.52
C LYS A 131 -4.99 6.53 -1.32
N VAL A 132 -4.29 6.48 -0.19
CA VAL A 132 -4.78 5.88 1.05
C VAL A 132 -4.35 6.74 2.23
N TYR A 133 -5.21 6.89 3.20
CA TYR A 133 -4.95 7.57 4.47
C TYR A 133 -4.91 6.52 5.57
N PHE A 134 -3.91 6.56 6.43
CA PHE A 134 -3.72 5.58 7.49
C PHE A 134 -3.77 6.21 8.87
N SER A 135 -4.28 5.44 9.85
CA SER A 135 -4.11 5.71 11.28
C SER A 135 -3.98 4.41 12.07
N GLY A 136 -3.35 4.46 13.23
CA GLY A 136 -3.09 3.30 14.06
C GLY A 136 -1.67 2.76 13.93
N THR A 137 -1.51 1.46 14.12
CA THR A 137 -0.21 0.78 14.17
C THR A 137 0.50 0.83 12.82
N MET A 138 1.74 1.29 12.79
CA MET A 138 2.57 1.45 11.58
C MET A 138 1.95 2.36 10.50
N ALA A 139 1.08 3.27 10.89
CA ALA A 139 0.40 4.16 9.94
C ALA A 139 1.38 5.05 9.16
N ALA A 140 2.42 5.57 9.79
CA ALA A 140 3.43 6.40 9.15
C ALA A 140 4.25 5.61 8.11
N LEU A 141 4.66 4.37 8.46
CA LEU A 141 5.36 3.49 7.54
C LEU A 141 4.50 3.17 6.31
N ASN A 142 3.22 2.84 6.52
CA ASN A 142 2.29 2.55 5.44
C ASN A 142 2.07 3.78 4.53
N ASP A 143 2.07 4.97 5.13
CA ASP A 143 1.97 6.22 4.38
C ASP A 143 3.18 6.46 3.47
N GLU A 144 4.38 6.24 3.98
CA GLU A 144 5.62 6.32 3.21
C GLU A 144 5.63 5.27 2.08
N MET A 145 5.30 4.02 2.38
CA MET A 145 5.29 2.94 1.38
C MET A 145 4.41 3.26 0.17
N ILE A 146 3.21 3.79 0.38
CA ILE A 146 2.30 4.14 -0.73
C ILE A 146 2.79 5.37 -1.50
N THR A 147 3.45 6.30 -0.83
CA THR A 147 3.97 7.52 -1.45
C THR A 147 5.21 7.23 -2.28
N ASP A 148 6.09 6.35 -1.79
CA ASP A 148 7.37 6.02 -2.42
C ASP A 148 7.30 4.91 -3.46
N ASP A 149 6.15 4.26 -3.63
CA ASP A 149 5.98 3.17 -4.61
C ASP A 149 6.35 3.61 -6.04
N GLU A 150 6.10 4.86 -6.42
CA GLU A 150 6.53 5.43 -7.70
C GLU A 150 8.07 5.54 -7.80
N HIS A 151 8.76 5.87 -6.71
CA HIS A 151 10.23 5.97 -6.69
C HIS A 151 10.90 4.60 -6.66
N LEU A 152 10.36 3.64 -5.93
CA LEU A 152 10.87 2.26 -5.92
C LEU A 152 10.72 1.58 -7.27
N MET A 153 9.60 1.78 -7.96
CA MET A 153 9.39 1.27 -9.32
C MET A 153 10.32 1.93 -10.33
N ASP A 154 10.63 3.21 -10.19
CA ASP A 154 11.63 3.89 -11.01
C ASP A 154 13.04 3.31 -10.81
N VAL A 155 13.42 3.03 -9.57
CA VAL A 155 14.71 2.38 -9.25
C VAL A 155 14.74 0.96 -9.80
N TRP A 156 13.68 0.19 -9.62
CA TRP A 156 13.57 -1.18 -10.14
C TRP A 156 13.58 -1.21 -11.68
N GLY A 157 12.84 -0.30 -12.31
CA GLY A 157 12.87 -0.10 -13.75
C GLY A 157 14.26 0.25 -14.24
N MET A 158 14.96 1.17 -13.59
CA MET A 158 16.33 1.55 -13.94
C MET A 158 17.29 0.37 -13.88
N VAL A 159 17.20 -0.49 -12.87
CA VAL A 159 18.03 -1.69 -12.74
C VAL A 159 17.72 -2.69 -13.85
N HIS A 160 16.45 -2.95 -14.12
CA HIS A 160 16.05 -3.95 -15.12
C HIS A 160 16.29 -3.53 -16.57
N TRP A 161 16.02 -2.25 -16.88
CA TRP A 161 16.10 -1.76 -18.26
C TRP A 161 17.55 -1.43 -18.71
N ASN A 162 18.46 -1.22 -17.76
CA ASN A 162 19.87 -0.88 -18.04
C ASN A 162 20.83 -1.99 -17.60
N MET A 163 20.36 -3.22 -17.43
CA MET A 163 21.20 -4.36 -16.99
C MET A 163 22.47 -4.53 -17.84
N ASN A 164 22.38 -4.39 -19.17
CA ASN A 164 23.52 -4.53 -20.05
C ASN A 164 24.62 -3.47 -19.80
N ASP A 165 24.21 -2.24 -19.48
CA ASP A 165 25.15 -1.17 -19.17
C ASP A 165 25.76 -1.37 -17.77
N LEU A 166 24.96 -1.87 -16.81
CA LEU A 166 25.41 -2.12 -15.44
C LEU A 166 26.40 -3.29 -15.33
N TYR A 167 26.23 -4.34 -16.14
CA TYR A 167 27.15 -5.50 -16.16
C TYR A 167 28.58 -5.13 -16.57
N ASN A 168 28.75 -4.07 -17.35
CA ASN A 168 30.05 -3.63 -17.83
C ASN A 168 30.72 -2.57 -16.93
N MET A 169 30.05 -2.18 -15.83
CA MET A 169 30.57 -1.19 -14.89
C MET A 169 31.47 -1.82 -13.83
N THR A 170 32.55 -1.15 -13.51
CA THR A 170 33.28 -1.43 -12.27
C THR A 170 32.49 -1.01 -11.06
N ALA A 171 32.76 -1.56 -9.85
CA ALA A 171 32.09 -1.18 -8.62
C ALA A 171 32.12 0.34 -8.35
N GLY A 172 33.20 1.03 -8.71
CA GLY A 172 33.34 2.48 -8.59
C GLY A 172 32.41 3.24 -9.54
N GLN A 173 32.31 2.79 -10.80
CA GLN A 173 31.41 3.37 -11.80
C GLN A 173 29.95 3.14 -11.42
N TYR A 174 29.59 1.95 -10.94
CA TYR A 174 28.27 1.62 -10.43
C TYR A 174 27.86 2.54 -9.26
N LYS A 175 28.75 2.70 -8.27
CA LYS A 175 28.52 3.62 -7.15
C LYS A 175 28.32 5.07 -7.64
N ALA A 176 29.19 5.54 -8.54
CA ALA A 176 29.08 6.90 -9.08
C ALA A 176 27.83 7.12 -9.93
N TYR A 177 27.37 6.09 -10.65
CA TYR A 177 26.12 6.12 -11.41
C TYR A 177 24.91 6.33 -10.49
N TRP A 178 24.83 5.58 -9.40
CA TRP A 178 23.72 5.68 -8.45
C TRP A 178 23.73 6.99 -7.67
N LEU A 179 24.89 7.47 -7.22
CA LEU A 179 25.01 8.74 -6.51
C LEU A 179 24.62 9.96 -7.35
N LYS A 180 24.51 9.84 -8.66
CA LYS A 180 24.01 10.92 -9.53
C LYS A 180 22.51 10.87 -9.75
N LYS A 181 21.86 9.78 -9.36
CA LYS A 181 20.43 9.53 -9.59
C LYS A 181 19.57 9.76 -8.34
N ILE A 182 20.20 9.78 -7.15
CA ILE A 182 19.63 10.15 -5.86
C ILE A 182 19.82 11.67 -5.67
#